data_8135ecdce1f7ccd2dc16eec141b2a14d
#
_entry.id   8135ecdce1f7ccd2dc16eec141b2a14d
#
_cell.length_a   1.000
_cell.length_b   1.000
_cell.length_c   1.000
_cell.angle_alpha   90.00
_cell.angle_beta   90.00
_cell.angle_gamma   90.00
#
_symmetry.space_group_name_H-M   'P 1'
#
loop_
_entity.id
_entity.type
_entity.pdbx_description
1 polymer ?
#
loop_
_entity_poly.entity_id
_entity_poly.type
_entity_poly.pdbx_seq_one_letter_code
_entity_poly.pdbx_strand_id
1 'polypeptide(L)'
;MVTERTRLRIAVIAPSRYPIRQPYAGGLESLVAALTAGLRAAGHDVDLFAARGSSGHVEDVEFPGVDWSGHDGPVSDIGYPPGEREKETAAFARLADHLAAGGYDVIHNNSLHPIPLAMPRPAGTALVTTLHTPPFPEMQDPITAACLFEGAGGGPADLGHFVSVSAHTASLWTLPRPAEVVPNGVDVATWRPGPGGGPAVWFGRIIPDKAPHLAVAAARRAGVPLVLAGRIGDVDYARDVLAPEIERSAPGSVRMVGELGHRALAGLVGRAAVCLVTPEWDEPFGLVAAEAAACGTPVAAFARGGLAEVVSPAIGRTAAAGDVEGLARVLHEAMDMDRAAVRAAAERDLSVTTMIRHYEAIYRRLLGEGDGGGEGCGDGDGGGDYGGDGDVLHDLRESQGAR
;
A
#
# COMPACT_ATOMS: atom_id res chain seq x y z
N MET A 1 16.81 -8.77 29.63
CA MET A 1 17.64 -7.67 29.08
C MET A 1 16.99 -7.28 27.77
N VAL A 2 16.44 -6.06 27.66
CA VAL A 2 15.97 -5.51 26.40
C VAL A 2 17.24 -5.18 25.61
N THR A 3 17.53 -5.92 24.55
CA THR A 3 18.61 -5.56 23.61
C THR A 3 18.32 -4.15 23.11
N GLU A 4 19.23 -3.23 23.37
CA GLU A 4 19.20 -1.87 22.82
C GLU A 4 19.06 -2.00 21.29
N ARG A 5 17.90 -1.61 20.75
CA ARG A 5 17.66 -1.67 19.29
C ARG A 5 18.62 -0.69 18.63
N THR A 6 19.49 -1.16 17.77
CA THR A 6 20.44 -0.32 17.04
C THR A 6 19.66 0.72 16.23
N ARG A 7 19.93 2.00 16.47
CA ARG A 7 19.37 3.13 15.72
C ARG A 7 19.96 3.12 14.32
N LEU A 8 19.09 3.06 13.30
CA LEU A 8 19.49 3.13 11.90
C LEU A 8 19.32 4.55 11.37
N ARG A 9 20.17 4.93 10.41
CA ARG A 9 19.98 6.13 9.60
C ARG A 9 19.34 5.75 8.27
N ILE A 10 18.12 6.23 8.03
CA ILE A 10 17.25 5.77 6.94
C ILE A 10 16.91 6.94 6.02
N ALA A 11 17.17 6.78 4.72
CA ALA A 11 16.67 7.66 3.68
C ALA A 11 15.32 7.13 3.18
N VAL A 12 14.23 7.86 3.37
CA VAL A 12 12.93 7.54 2.79
C VAL A 12 12.72 8.40 1.54
N ILE A 13 12.63 7.77 0.38
CA ILE A 13 12.33 8.44 -0.89
C ILE A 13 10.82 8.36 -1.14
N ALA A 14 10.15 9.51 -1.15
CA ALA A 14 8.73 9.66 -1.42
C ALA A 14 8.43 9.74 -2.91
N PRO A 15 7.15 9.57 -3.33
CA PRO A 15 6.72 10.03 -4.66
C PRO A 15 6.96 11.54 -4.80
N SER A 16 7.33 11.94 -6.01
CA SER A 16 7.80 13.29 -6.32
C SER A 16 6.69 14.28 -6.70
N ARG A 17 5.51 13.76 -7.04
CA ARG A 17 4.43 14.54 -7.68
C ARG A 17 3.76 15.52 -6.74
N TYR A 18 3.44 15.07 -5.54
CA TYR A 18 2.69 15.85 -4.54
C TYR A 18 3.45 15.94 -3.21
N PRO A 19 3.29 17.04 -2.47
CA PRO A 19 3.92 17.18 -1.16
C PRO A 19 3.33 16.20 -0.14
N ILE A 20 4.18 15.69 0.73
CA ILE A 20 3.82 14.84 1.87
C ILE A 20 3.33 15.72 3.01
N ARG A 21 2.08 16.15 2.95
CA ARG A 21 1.41 16.98 3.98
C ARG A 21 -0.11 16.84 3.89
N GLN A 22 -0.81 17.15 4.99
CA GLN A 22 -2.26 17.18 5.00
C GLN A 22 -2.82 18.49 4.38
N PRO A 23 -3.97 18.42 3.67
CA PRO A 23 -4.62 17.18 3.25
C PRO A 23 -3.77 16.46 2.20
N TYR A 24 -3.66 15.12 2.32
CA TYR A 24 -2.86 14.35 1.37
C TYR A 24 -3.54 14.23 0.01
N ALA A 25 -2.75 14.28 -1.06
CA ALA A 25 -3.27 14.18 -2.42
C ALA A 25 -3.83 12.77 -2.72
N GLY A 26 -3.25 11.74 -2.09
CA GLY A 26 -3.66 10.36 -2.25
C GLY A 26 -3.22 9.45 -1.10
N GLY A 27 -3.52 8.16 -1.23
CA GLY A 27 -3.18 7.15 -0.23
C GLY A 27 -1.66 6.93 -0.08
N LEU A 28 -0.91 7.08 -1.17
CA LEU A 28 0.54 6.88 -1.14
C LEU A 28 1.25 7.97 -0.33
N GLU A 29 0.85 9.23 -0.48
CA GLU A 29 1.38 10.34 0.32
C GLU A 29 1.05 10.16 1.81
N SER A 30 -0.17 9.72 2.13
CA SER A 30 -0.58 9.41 3.49
C SER A 30 0.24 8.27 4.09
N LEU A 31 0.48 7.21 3.31
CA LEU A 31 1.26 6.06 3.72
C LEU A 31 2.72 6.43 3.99
N VAL A 32 3.38 7.19 3.09
CA VAL A 32 4.77 7.60 3.26
C VAL A 32 4.93 8.53 4.47
N ALA A 33 3.95 9.40 4.74
CA ALA A 33 3.91 10.20 5.96
C ALA A 33 3.85 9.29 7.20
N ALA A 34 2.98 8.28 7.20
CA ALA A 34 2.82 7.34 8.31
C ALA A 34 4.07 6.46 8.51
N LEU A 35 4.67 5.97 7.42
CA LEU A 35 5.93 5.22 7.42
C LEU A 35 7.06 6.05 8.06
N THR A 36 7.27 7.28 7.56
CA THR A 36 8.31 8.18 8.06
C THR A 36 8.12 8.49 9.55
N ALA A 37 6.90 8.84 9.96
CA ALA A 37 6.58 9.11 11.35
C ALA A 37 6.75 7.86 12.23
N GLY A 38 6.34 6.69 11.74
CA GLY A 38 6.48 5.41 12.44
C GLY A 38 7.94 5.01 12.67
N LEU A 39 8.80 5.14 11.65
CA LEU A 39 10.23 4.87 11.78
C LEU A 39 10.91 5.83 12.76
N ARG A 40 10.56 7.13 12.72
CA ARG A 40 11.05 8.12 13.71
C ARG A 40 10.58 7.78 15.12
N ALA A 41 9.32 7.38 15.29
CA ALA A 41 8.77 6.96 16.59
C ALA A 41 9.42 5.67 17.12
N ALA A 42 9.88 4.78 16.23
CA ALA A 42 10.67 3.59 16.58
C ALA A 42 12.12 3.92 16.99
N GLY A 43 12.55 5.19 16.88
CA GLY A 43 13.87 5.68 17.34
C GLY A 43 14.92 5.77 16.24
N HIS A 44 14.56 5.55 14.98
CA HIS A 44 15.49 5.70 13.86
C HIS A 44 15.72 7.17 13.50
N ASP A 45 16.86 7.43 12.85
CA ASP A 45 17.19 8.72 12.23
C ASP A 45 16.71 8.69 10.79
N VAL A 46 15.68 9.50 10.46
CA VAL A 46 15.00 9.38 9.18
C VAL A 46 14.99 10.70 8.43
N ASP A 47 15.67 10.71 7.29
CA ASP A 47 15.60 11.77 6.30
C ASP A 47 14.53 11.44 5.25
N LEU A 48 13.58 12.37 5.06
CA LEU A 48 12.52 12.25 4.07
C LEU A 48 12.90 13.09 2.84
N PHE A 49 13.04 12.45 1.68
CA PHE A 49 13.23 13.10 0.38
C PHE A 49 11.88 13.14 -0.35
N ALA A 50 11.33 14.34 -0.52
CA ALA A 50 9.97 14.53 -0.98
C ALA A 50 9.79 15.83 -1.77
N ALA A 51 8.60 16.04 -2.33
CA ALA A 51 8.27 17.25 -3.06
C ALA A 51 8.25 18.49 -2.15
N ARG A 52 8.59 19.63 -2.74
CA ARG A 52 8.56 20.95 -2.10
C ARG A 52 7.26 21.17 -1.34
N GLY A 53 7.39 21.67 -0.12
CA GLY A 53 6.25 21.92 0.78
C GLY A 53 5.79 20.70 1.55
N SER A 54 6.53 19.59 1.53
CA SER A 54 6.32 18.44 2.40
C SER A 54 6.66 18.78 3.85
N SER A 55 6.06 18.07 4.81
CA SER A 55 6.34 18.28 6.23
C SER A 55 7.60 17.51 6.67
N GLY A 56 8.64 18.24 7.13
CA GLY A 56 9.85 17.65 7.70
C GLY A 56 10.72 16.87 6.71
N HIS A 57 10.71 17.30 5.44
CA HIS A 57 11.60 16.77 4.40
C HIS A 57 12.96 17.50 4.37
N VAL A 58 13.91 16.95 3.63
CA VAL A 58 15.22 17.54 3.38
C VAL A 58 15.06 18.59 2.26
N GLU A 59 15.19 19.87 2.59
CA GLU A 59 14.95 20.98 1.66
C GLU A 59 16.03 21.12 0.58
N ASP A 60 17.30 20.79 0.91
CA ASP A 60 18.42 20.93 -0.04
C ASP A 60 18.34 19.99 -1.24
N VAL A 61 17.55 18.92 -1.13
CA VAL A 61 17.39 17.86 -2.17
C VAL A 61 15.91 17.53 -2.35
N GLU A 62 15.07 18.57 -2.48
CA GLU A 62 13.64 18.40 -2.69
C GLU A 62 13.25 18.15 -4.16
N PHE A 63 12.13 17.48 -4.37
CA PHE A 63 11.52 17.40 -5.70
C PHE A 63 10.70 18.66 -5.99
N PRO A 64 10.65 19.11 -7.25
CA PRO A 64 9.89 20.31 -7.61
C PRO A 64 8.37 20.14 -7.45
N GLY A 65 7.85 18.90 -7.45
CA GLY A 65 6.46 18.61 -7.67
C GLY A 65 6.09 18.69 -9.14
N VAL A 66 4.80 18.63 -9.48
CA VAL A 66 4.30 18.83 -10.85
C VAL A 66 3.52 20.12 -10.92
N ASP A 67 3.98 21.06 -11.74
CA ASP A 67 3.33 22.34 -11.96
C ASP A 67 2.38 22.27 -13.16
N TRP A 68 1.09 22.39 -12.87
CA TRP A 68 0.02 22.45 -13.87
C TRP A 68 -0.33 23.88 -14.28
N SER A 69 0.28 24.89 -13.71
CA SER A 69 0.00 26.29 -14.06
C SER A 69 0.43 26.58 -15.51
N GLY A 70 -0.45 27.26 -16.24
CA GLY A 70 -0.18 27.58 -17.66
C GLY A 70 -0.40 26.44 -18.66
N HIS A 71 -1.00 25.31 -18.24
CA HIS A 71 -1.37 24.21 -19.10
C HIS A 71 -2.89 24.12 -19.25
N ASP A 72 -3.39 24.08 -20.49
CA ASP A 72 -4.83 24.06 -20.81
C ASP A 72 -5.49 22.67 -20.64
N GLY A 73 -4.71 21.63 -20.32
CA GLY A 73 -5.20 20.27 -20.12
C GLY A 73 -5.75 20.02 -18.72
N PRO A 74 -6.57 18.97 -18.55
CA PRO A 74 -7.03 18.58 -17.24
C PRO A 74 -5.86 18.10 -16.37
N VAL A 75 -5.90 18.41 -15.07
CA VAL A 75 -4.96 17.86 -14.09
C VAL A 75 -5.07 16.33 -14.09
N SER A 76 -3.94 15.66 -14.30
CA SER A 76 -3.88 14.20 -14.39
C SER A 76 -3.00 13.63 -13.29
N ASP A 77 -3.41 12.54 -12.69
CA ASP A 77 -2.60 11.82 -11.66
C ASP A 77 -1.49 10.98 -12.32
N ILE A 78 -1.54 10.73 -13.63
CA ILE A 78 -0.59 9.90 -14.37
C ILE A 78 0.17 10.65 -15.46
N GLY A 79 -0.42 11.69 -16.02
CA GLY A 79 0.19 12.52 -17.07
C GLY A 79 1.14 13.57 -16.51
N TYR A 80 1.98 14.14 -17.37
CA TYR A 80 2.86 15.27 -17.06
C TYR A 80 2.67 16.38 -18.08
N PRO A 81 2.61 17.64 -17.66
CA PRO A 81 2.77 18.74 -18.57
C PRO A 81 4.15 18.70 -19.27
N PRO A 82 4.30 19.28 -20.45
CA PRO A 82 5.58 19.36 -21.13
C PRO A 82 6.70 19.93 -20.24
N GLY A 83 7.85 19.24 -20.19
CA GLY A 83 9.02 19.64 -19.42
C GLY A 83 9.02 19.27 -17.94
N GLU A 84 7.89 18.83 -17.37
CA GLU A 84 7.82 18.48 -15.93
C GLU A 84 8.49 17.15 -15.64
N ARG A 85 8.44 16.17 -16.55
CA ARG A 85 9.13 14.89 -16.40
C ARG A 85 10.65 15.04 -16.41
N GLU A 86 11.18 15.94 -17.22
CA GLU A 86 12.61 16.25 -17.26
C GLU A 86 13.09 16.91 -15.96
N LYS A 87 12.29 17.81 -15.39
CA LYS A 87 12.58 18.42 -14.07
C LYS A 87 12.59 17.37 -12.95
N GLU A 88 11.63 16.45 -12.97
CA GLU A 88 11.55 15.33 -12.05
C GLU A 88 12.79 14.44 -12.15
N THR A 89 13.14 14.01 -13.37
CA THR A 89 14.31 13.16 -13.64
C THR A 89 15.60 13.83 -13.17
N ALA A 90 15.78 15.13 -13.43
CA ALA A 90 16.94 15.89 -12.95
C ALA A 90 16.99 15.98 -11.42
N ALA A 91 15.83 16.04 -10.74
CA ALA A 91 15.77 16.03 -9.28
C ALA A 91 16.15 14.66 -8.70
N PHE A 92 15.69 13.56 -9.31
CA PHE A 92 16.12 12.21 -8.91
C PHE A 92 17.61 11.95 -9.16
N ALA A 93 18.20 12.51 -10.23
CA ALA A 93 19.64 12.44 -10.46
C ALA A 93 20.43 13.13 -9.35
N ARG A 94 20.02 14.34 -8.92
CA ARG A 94 20.65 15.05 -7.78
C ARG A 94 20.49 14.26 -6.47
N LEU A 95 19.33 13.65 -6.25
CA LEU A 95 19.12 12.77 -5.09
C LEU A 95 20.06 11.56 -5.13
N ALA A 96 20.24 10.93 -6.30
CA ALA A 96 21.17 9.80 -6.44
C ALA A 96 22.60 10.20 -6.08
N ASP A 97 23.09 11.37 -6.54
CA ASP A 97 24.41 11.90 -6.18
C ASP A 97 24.53 12.15 -4.67
N HIS A 98 23.49 12.71 -4.04
CA HIS A 98 23.44 12.93 -2.60
C HIS A 98 23.53 11.61 -1.81
N LEU A 99 22.74 10.61 -2.19
CA LEU A 99 22.70 9.31 -1.52
C LEU A 99 24.01 8.52 -1.75
N ALA A 100 24.65 8.66 -2.92
CA ALA A 100 25.94 8.06 -3.22
C ALA A 100 27.08 8.60 -2.34
N ALA A 101 26.96 9.84 -1.84
CA ALA A 101 27.91 10.41 -0.88
C ALA A 101 27.89 9.70 0.49
N GLY A 102 26.86 8.89 0.77
CA GLY A 102 26.80 7.97 1.90
C GLY A 102 26.18 8.53 3.17
N GLY A 103 26.30 7.73 4.22
CA GLY A 103 25.82 8.07 5.56
C GLY A 103 24.46 7.46 5.90
N TYR A 104 23.87 6.61 5.03
CA TYR A 104 22.64 5.88 5.31
C TYR A 104 22.91 4.38 5.43
N ASP A 105 22.28 3.76 6.42
CA ASP A 105 22.27 2.31 6.57
C ASP A 105 21.25 1.70 5.58
N VAL A 106 20.12 2.38 5.41
CA VAL A 106 19.02 1.94 4.55
C VAL A 106 18.53 3.08 3.67
N ILE A 107 18.30 2.79 2.40
CA ILE A 107 17.53 3.62 1.48
C ILE A 107 16.21 2.90 1.21
N HIS A 108 15.10 3.49 1.66
CA HIS A 108 13.76 2.96 1.43
C HIS A 108 13.06 3.75 0.33
N ASN A 109 13.03 3.19 -0.86
CA ASN A 109 12.43 3.77 -2.04
C ASN A 109 10.93 3.48 -2.10
N ASN A 110 10.12 4.53 -1.99
CA ASN A 110 8.66 4.52 -2.21
C ASN A 110 8.27 5.33 -3.44
N SER A 111 9.25 5.79 -4.24
CA SER A 111 8.99 6.55 -5.45
C SER A 111 8.52 5.63 -6.58
N LEU A 112 7.85 6.23 -7.55
CA LEU A 112 7.46 5.58 -8.80
C LEU A 112 8.44 5.95 -9.93
N HIS A 113 9.74 6.08 -9.61
CA HIS A 113 10.78 6.52 -10.53
C HIS A 113 11.92 5.49 -10.63
N PRO A 114 12.45 5.20 -11.84
CA PRO A 114 13.45 4.14 -12.04
C PRO A 114 14.85 4.47 -11.50
N ILE A 115 15.24 5.74 -11.39
CA ILE A 115 16.61 6.13 -10.97
C ILE A 115 17.02 5.48 -9.64
N PRO A 116 16.20 5.46 -8.56
CA PRO A 116 16.61 4.84 -7.30
C PRO A 116 16.94 3.34 -7.40
N LEU A 117 16.43 2.63 -8.41
CA LEU A 117 16.69 1.20 -8.59
C LEU A 117 18.14 0.91 -8.96
N ALA A 118 18.73 1.78 -9.79
CA ALA A 118 20.05 1.57 -10.38
C ALA A 118 21.10 2.59 -9.93
N MET A 119 20.79 3.44 -8.95
CA MET A 119 21.75 4.44 -8.46
C MET A 119 22.91 3.78 -7.73
N PRO A 120 24.15 4.32 -7.86
CA PRO A 120 25.27 3.91 -7.04
C PRO A 120 24.97 4.13 -5.55
N ARG A 121 25.40 3.21 -4.71
CA ARG A 121 25.28 3.33 -3.26
C ARG A 121 26.55 2.79 -2.57
N PRO A 122 26.88 3.31 -1.38
CA PRO A 122 28.02 2.80 -0.60
C PRO A 122 27.84 1.33 -0.24
N ALA A 123 28.97 0.62 -0.14
CA ALA A 123 28.97 -0.74 0.36
C ALA A 123 28.37 -0.80 1.78
N GLY A 124 27.50 -1.75 2.02
CA GLY A 124 26.79 -1.90 3.30
C GLY A 124 25.49 -1.11 3.41
N THR A 125 25.16 -0.23 2.45
CA THR A 125 23.86 0.44 2.41
C THR A 125 22.82 -0.47 1.76
N ALA A 126 21.77 -0.85 2.48
CA ALA A 126 20.67 -1.63 1.95
C ALA A 126 19.70 -0.75 1.13
N LEU A 127 19.23 -1.24 -0.03
CA LEU A 127 18.14 -0.64 -0.79
C LEU A 127 16.89 -1.52 -0.67
N VAL A 128 15.79 -0.92 -0.22
CA VAL A 128 14.47 -1.54 -0.19
C VAL A 128 13.53 -0.72 -1.07
N THR A 129 12.90 -1.36 -2.05
CA THR A 129 11.90 -0.70 -2.91
C THR A 129 10.52 -1.30 -2.68
N THR A 130 9.57 -0.45 -2.26
CA THR A 130 8.18 -0.87 -2.09
C THR A 130 7.37 -0.62 -3.35
N LEU A 131 6.72 -1.67 -3.85
CA LEU A 131 5.86 -1.67 -5.02
C LEU A 131 4.43 -1.35 -4.60
N HIS A 132 3.98 -0.12 -4.90
CA HIS A 132 2.69 0.42 -4.48
C HIS A 132 1.60 0.33 -5.56
N THR A 133 1.97 -0.02 -6.78
CA THR A 133 1.09 -0.02 -7.97
C THR A 133 1.31 -1.29 -8.78
N PRO A 134 0.41 -1.63 -9.70
CA PRO A 134 0.73 -2.55 -10.79
C PRO A 134 1.96 -2.08 -11.56
N PRO A 135 2.66 -2.99 -12.29
CA PRO A 135 3.82 -2.62 -13.09
C PRO A 135 3.46 -1.63 -14.20
N PHE A 136 4.39 -0.74 -14.49
CA PHE A 136 4.32 0.18 -15.63
C PHE A 136 5.70 0.26 -16.29
N PRO A 137 5.78 0.61 -17.58
CA PRO A 137 7.00 0.45 -18.41
C PRO A 137 8.23 1.10 -17.79
N GLU A 138 8.11 2.33 -17.28
CA GLU A 138 9.25 3.09 -16.74
C GLU A 138 9.95 2.41 -15.56
N MET A 139 9.20 1.60 -14.79
CA MET A 139 9.77 0.83 -13.66
C MET A 139 10.07 -0.62 -14.07
N GLN A 140 9.20 -1.26 -14.85
CA GLN A 140 9.36 -2.67 -15.20
C GLN A 140 10.49 -2.90 -16.20
N ASP A 141 10.67 -2.04 -17.20
CA ASP A 141 11.67 -2.24 -18.25
C ASP A 141 13.10 -2.28 -17.72
N PRO A 142 13.55 -1.35 -16.84
CA PRO A 142 14.87 -1.44 -16.21
C PRO A 142 15.06 -2.71 -15.37
N ILE A 143 14.03 -3.14 -14.65
CA ILE A 143 14.07 -4.38 -13.84
C ILE A 143 14.23 -5.59 -14.77
N THR A 144 13.42 -5.66 -15.83
CA THR A 144 13.48 -6.74 -16.81
C THR A 144 14.83 -6.80 -17.51
N ALA A 145 15.37 -5.63 -17.92
CA ALA A 145 16.69 -5.54 -18.51
C ALA A 145 17.77 -6.11 -17.57
N ALA A 146 17.75 -5.74 -16.29
CA ALA A 146 18.68 -6.27 -15.30
C ALA A 146 18.57 -7.80 -15.15
N CYS A 147 17.35 -8.35 -15.14
CA CYS A 147 17.13 -9.81 -15.09
C CYS A 147 17.74 -10.55 -16.31
N LEU A 148 17.68 -9.94 -17.51
CA LEU A 148 18.24 -10.53 -18.72
C LEU A 148 19.78 -10.53 -18.73
N PHE A 149 20.41 -9.53 -18.12
CA PHE A 149 21.88 -9.43 -18.05
C PHE A 149 22.50 -10.38 -17.02
N GLU A 150 21.76 -10.91 -16.06
CA GLU A 150 22.24 -11.97 -15.14
C GLU A 150 22.70 -13.22 -15.89
N GLY A 151 22.15 -13.52 -17.07
CA GLY A 151 22.52 -14.67 -17.91
C GLY A 151 23.78 -14.49 -18.76
N ALA A 152 24.37 -13.29 -18.87
CA ALA A 152 25.42 -12.96 -19.84
C ALA A 152 26.84 -12.81 -19.25
N GLY A 153 27.08 -13.23 -17.99
CA GLY A 153 28.43 -13.23 -17.36
C GLY A 153 28.88 -11.87 -16.77
N GLY A 154 28.01 -10.85 -16.78
CA GLY A 154 28.11 -9.67 -15.93
C GLY A 154 27.40 -9.97 -14.61
N GLY A 155 28.01 -9.65 -13.46
CA GLY A 155 27.33 -9.84 -12.19
C GLY A 155 25.96 -9.11 -12.18
N PRO A 156 24.97 -9.63 -11.42
CA PRO A 156 23.65 -9.05 -11.40
C PRO A 156 23.72 -7.57 -10.96
N ALA A 157 23.02 -6.71 -11.67
CA ALA A 157 22.81 -5.35 -11.17
C ALA A 157 22.06 -5.48 -9.85
N ASP A 158 22.69 -5.03 -8.75
CA ASP A 158 22.05 -5.06 -7.44
C ASP A 158 20.93 -4.01 -7.37
N LEU A 159 19.72 -4.43 -7.74
CA LEU A 159 18.50 -3.60 -7.67
C LEU A 159 17.94 -3.49 -6.24
N GLY A 160 18.63 -4.07 -5.24
CA GLY A 160 18.16 -4.10 -3.87
C GLY A 160 17.06 -5.14 -3.61
N HIS A 161 16.35 -4.95 -2.51
CA HIS A 161 15.27 -5.83 -2.05
C HIS A 161 13.91 -5.25 -2.40
N PHE A 162 13.04 -6.07 -3.01
CA PHE A 162 11.68 -5.64 -3.35
C PHE A 162 10.68 -6.07 -2.29
N VAL A 163 9.84 -5.12 -1.91
CA VAL A 163 8.67 -5.33 -1.05
C VAL A 163 7.42 -4.98 -1.84
N SER A 164 6.33 -5.70 -1.63
CA SER A 164 5.03 -5.38 -2.22
C SER A 164 3.97 -5.20 -1.14
N VAL A 165 3.00 -4.35 -1.40
CA VAL A 165 1.91 -4.04 -0.47
C VAL A 165 0.86 -5.14 -0.36
N SER A 166 0.85 -6.10 -1.30
CA SER A 166 -0.03 -7.28 -1.31
C SER A 166 0.58 -8.39 -2.17
N ALA A 167 0.15 -9.64 -1.97
CA ALA A 167 0.53 -10.77 -2.79
C ALA A 167 0.01 -10.60 -4.23
N HIS A 168 -1.20 -10.04 -4.38
CA HIS A 168 -1.73 -9.69 -5.69
C HIS A 168 -0.79 -8.74 -6.45
N THR A 169 -0.42 -7.61 -5.85
CA THR A 169 0.50 -6.66 -6.50
C THR A 169 1.85 -7.31 -6.79
N ALA A 170 2.41 -8.11 -5.87
CA ALA A 170 3.66 -8.83 -6.09
C ALA A 170 3.59 -9.74 -7.32
N SER A 171 2.46 -10.43 -7.53
CA SER A 171 2.27 -11.37 -8.63
C SER A 171 2.25 -10.73 -10.03
N LEU A 172 2.00 -9.42 -10.10
CA LEU A 172 1.96 -8.67 -11.36
C LEU A 172 3.34 -8.27 -11.87
N TRP A 173 4.33 -8.17 -10.97
CA TRP A 173 5.68 -7.71 -11.32
C TRP A 173 6.58 -8.87 -11.76
N THR A 174 7.38 -8.65 -12.80
CA THR A 174 8.49 -9.55 -13.16
C THR A 174 9.75 -9.06 -12.45
N LEU A 175 10.17 -9.78 -11.41
CA LEU A 175 11.27 -9.41 -10.53
C LEU A 175 12.39 -10.45 -10.58
N PRO A 176 13.67 -10.08 -10.29
CA PRO A 176 14.78 -11.04 -10.21
C PRO A 176 14.62 -12.03 -9.05
N ARG A 177 13.94 -11.61 -7.98
CA ARG A 177 13.55 -12.44 -6.83
C ARG A 177 12.13 -12.06 -6.41
N PRO A 178 11.33 -12.98 -5.85
CA PRO A 178 10.00 -12.66 -5.35
C PRO A 178 10.04 -11.50 -4.34
N ALA A 179 9.10 -10.57 -4.47
CA ALA A 179 8.93 -9.51 -3.48
C ALA A 179 8.41 -10.09 -2.15
N GLU A 180 8.92 -9.58 -1.04
CA GLU A 180 8.35 -9.85 0.27
C GLU A 180 7.08 -9.01 0.46
N VAL A 181 6.03 -9.58 1.04
CA VAL A 181 4.76 -8.86 1.22
C VAL A 181 4.73 -8.19 2.58
N VAL A 182 4.62 -6.87 2.60
CA VAL A 182 4.39 -6.07 3.80
C VAL A 182 3.12 -5.24 3.60
N PRO A 183 2.01 -5.61 4.25
CA PRO A 183 0.77 -4.84 4.17
C PRO A 183 0.96 -3.41 4.66
N ASN A 184 0.30 -2.47 4.01
CA ASN A 184 0.30 -1.07 4.43
C ASN A 184 -0.32 -0.90 5.82
N GLY A 185 0.30 -0.05 6.64
CA GLY A 185 -0.20 0.29 7.97
C GLY A 185 -1.01 1.59 7.99
N VAL A 186 -2.03 1.63 8.83
CA VAL A 186 -2.81 2.84 9.14
C VAL A 186 -2.54 3.29 10.57
N ASP A 187 -2.55 4.63 10.79
CA ASP A 187 -2.41 5.21 12.13
C ASP A 187 -3.69 5.02 12.94
N VAL A 188 -3.69 4.00 13.78
CA VAL A 188 -4.82 3.66 14.65
C VAL A 188 -5.11 4.72 15.72
N ALA A 189 -4.20 5.65 15.99
CA ALA A 189 -4.44 6.78 16.89
C ALA A 189 -5.23 7.90 16.21
N THR A 190 -5.09 8.06 14.90
CA THR A 190 -5.89 8.97 14.08
C THR A 190 -7.25 8.36 13.73
N TRP A 191 -7.26 7.11 13.26
CA TRP A 191 -8.47 6.35 12.91
C TRP A 191 -9.04 5.65 14.14
N ARG A 192 -9.76 6.42 14.96
CA ARG A 192 -10.27 5.95 16.27
C ARG A 192 -11.61 5.24 16.14
N PRO A 193 -11.87 4.25 17.01
CA PRO A 193 -13.18 3.62 17.08
C PRO A 193 -14.29 4.63 17.30
N GLY A 194 -15.42 4.39 16.64
CA GLY A 194 -16.62 5.21 16.81
C GLY A 194 -17.84 4.37 17.16
N PRO A 195 -18.99 5.00 17.47
CA PRO A 195 -20.18 4.31 17.96
C PRO A 195 -20.86 3.44 16.90
N GLY A 196 -20.62 3.68 15.61
CA GLY A 196 -21.35 2.98 14.54
C GLY A 196 -22.82 3.38 14.46
N GLY A 197 -23.62 2.55 13.76
CA GLY A 197 -25.08 2.68 13.71
C GLY A 197 -25.65 3.78 12.82
N GLY A 198 -24.77 4.60 12.21
CA GLY A 198 -25.15 5.63 11.23
C GLY A 198 -25.36 5.06 9.82
N PRO A 199 -25.55 5.93 8.81
CA PRO A 199 -25.56 5.53 7.41
C PRO A 199 -24.32 4.76 7.01
N ALA A 200 -24.38 3.98 5.94
CA ALA A 200 -23.19 3.47 5.27
C ALA A 200 -22.29 4.65 4.80
N VAL A 201 -21.01 4.42 4.70
CA VAL A 201 -20.06 5.42 4.16
C VAL A 201 -19.30 4.83 2.98
N TRP A 202 -19.06 5.66 1.98
CA TRP A 202 -18.06 5.47 0.95
C TRP A 202 -17.15 6.68 0.97
N PHE A 203 -15.81 6.51 0.90
CA PHE A 203 -14.90 7.63 0.83
C PHE A 203 -13.71 7.36 -0.09
N GLY A 204 -13.26 8.42 -0.77
CA GLY A 204 -12.18 8.38 -1.73
C GLY A 204 -12.33 9.44 -2.81
N ARG A 205 -11.45 9.42 -3.81
CA ARG A 205 -11.59 10.27 -4.99
C ARG A 205 -12.79 9.83 -5.81
N ILE A 206 -13.64 10.76 -6.21
CA ILE A 206 -14.79 10.48 -7.10
C ILE A 206 -14.27 10.44 -8.53
N ILE A 207 -13.91 9.24 -8.97
CA ILE A 207 -13.36 8.89 -10.29
C ILE A 207 -13.91 7.52 -10.71
N PRO A 208 -13.89 7.16 -12.01
CA PRO A 208 -14.35 5.87 -12.50
C PRO A 208 -13.74 4.69 -11.77
N ASP A 209 -12.42 4.66 -11.59
CA ASP A 209 -11.69 3.54 -10.95
C ASP A 209 -12.19 3.19 -9.55
N LYS A 210 -12.67 4.17 -8.78
CA LYS A 210 -13.20 3.98 -7.42
C LYS A 210 -14.70 3.72 -7.41
N ALA A 211 -15.39 3.99 -8.50
CA ALA A 211 -16.77 3.66 -8.81
C ALA A 211 -17.80 3.87 -7.68
N PRO A 212 -17.91 5.08 -7.09
CA PRO A 212 -18.92 5.36 -6.07
C PRO A 212 -20.34 5.14 -6.56
N HIS A 213 -20.63 5.17 -7.86
CA HIS A 213 -21.93 4.87 -8.41
C HIS A 213 -22.38 3.42 -8.10
N LEU A 214 -21.43 2.46 -8.03
CA LEU A 214 -21.74 1.08 -7.64
C LEU A 214 -22.05 0.96 -6.15
N ALA A 215 -21.40 1.77 -5.30
CA ALA A 215 -21.75 1.88 -3.89
C ALA A 215 -23.16 2.44 -3.69
N VAL A 216 -23.54 3.48 -4.47
CA VAL A 216 -24.91 4.03 -4.47
C VAL A 216 -25.91 2.97 -4.90
N ALA A 217 -25.63 2.25 -5.98
CA ALA A 217 -26.51 1.19 -6.47
C ALA A 217 -26.69 0.06 -5.45
N ALA A 218 -25.61 -0.39 -4.78
CA ALA A 218 -25.67 -1.43 -3.74
C ALA A 218 -26.43 -0.95 -2.50
N ALA A 219 -26.14 0.25 -2.00
CA ALA A 219 -26.84 0.84 -0.85
C ALA A 219 -28.33 1.01 -1.10
N ARG A 220 -28.71 1.46 -2.31
CA ARG A 220 -30.11 1.57 -2.74
C ARG A 220 -30.81 0.21 -2.75
N ARG A 221 -30.18 -0.85 -3.27
CA ARG A 221 -30.71 -2.21 -3.26
C ARG A 221 -30.88 -2.77 -1.85
N ALA A 222 -29.91 -2.47 -0.99
CA ALA A 222 -29.94 -2.88 0.41
C ALA A 222 -30.92 -2.04 1.26
N GLY A 223 -31.45 -0.92 0.75
CA GLY A 223 -32.29 -0.01 1.53
C GLY A 223 -31.53 0.74 2.63
N VAL A 224 -30.22 0.88 2.51
CA VAL A 224 -29.33 1.50 3.51
C VAL A 224 -28.95 2.92 3.06
N PRO A 225 -29.13 3.95 3.90
CA PRO A 225 -28.67 5.30 3.59
C PRO A 225 -27.14 5.34 3.43
N LEU A 226 -26.64 6.19 2.50
CA LEU A 226 -25.22 6.28 2.16
C LEU A 226 -24.71 7.72 2.25
N VAL A 227 -23.53 7.90 2.80
CA VAL A 227 -22.77 9.15 2.75
C VAL A 227 -21.54 8.94 1.87
N LEU A 228 -21.38 9.81 0.86
CA LEU A 228 -20.18 9.88 0.00
C LEU A 228 -19.28 11.02 0.49
N ALA A 229 -18.01 10.73 0.76
CA ALA A 229 -17.01 11.70 1.18
C ALA A 229 -15.79 11.65 0.25
N GLY A 230 -15.39 12.80 -0.28
CA GLY A 230 -14.20 12.93 -1.11
C GLY A 230 -14.30 14.06 -2.14
N ARG A 231 -13.15 14.38 -2.74
CA ARG A 231 -13.09 15.37 -3.83
C ARG A 231 -13.54 14.74 -5.16
N ILE A 232 -14.17 15.55 -5.99
CA ILE A 232 -14.45 15.19 -7.37
C ILE A 232 -13.11 15.23 -8.13
N GLY A 233 -12.64 14.06 -8.56
CA GLY A 233 -11.43 13.92 -9.36
C GLY A 233 -11.72 13.86 -10.86
N ASP A 234 -12.97 13.50 -11.24
CA ASP A 234 -13.45 13.50 -12.61
C ASP A 234 -14.86 14.11 -12.64
N VAL A 235 -14.96 15.30 -13.23
CA VAL A 235 -16.19 16.10 -13.27
C VAL A 235 -17.22 15.49 -14.22
N ASP A 236 -16.78 14.95 -15.33
CA ASP A 236 -17.66 14.34 -16.33
C ASP A 236 -18.26 13.04 -15.79
N TYR A 237 -17.44 12.21 -15.17
CA TYR A 237 -17.92 11.02 -14.46
C TYR A 237 -18.92 11.37 -13.35
N ALA A 238 -18.62 12.37 -12.55
CA ALA A 238 -19.53 12.80 -11.47
C ALA A 238 -20.87 13.27 -12.01
N ARG A 239 -20.89 14.02 -13.13
CA ARG A 239 -22.10 14.51 -13.79
C ARG A 239 -22.87 13.42 -14.51
N ASP A 240 -22.18 12.59 -15.32
CA ASP A 240 -22.82 11.73 -16.30
C ASP A 240 -23.12 10.32 -15.77
N VAL A 241 -22.40 9.88 -14.74
CA VAL A 241 -22.54 8.53 -14.16
C VAL A 241 -23.03 8.58 -12.71
N LEU A 242 -22.35 9.33 -11.83
CA LEU A 242 -22.68 9.32 -10.41
C LEU A 242 -24.00 10.05 -10.10
N ALA A 243 -24.19 11.26 -10.62
CA ALA A 243 -25.39 12.06 -10.32
C ALA A 243 -26.68 11.35 -10.74
N PRO A 244 -26.81 10.74 -11.95
CA PRO A 244 -27.99 9.96 -12.32
C PRO A 244 -28.26 8.77 -11.40
N GLU A 245 -27.22 8.11 -10.87
CA GLU A 245 -27.41 7.00 -9.94
C GLU A 245 -27.91 7.46 -8.56
N ILE A 246 -27.44 8.64 -8.10
CA ILE A 246 -27.99 9.28 -6.89
C ILE A 246 -29.45 9.66 -7.08
N GLU A 247 -29.83 10.23 -8.23
CA GLU A 247 -31.22 10.60 -8.54
C GLU A 247 -32.20 9.43 -8.57
N ARG A 248 -31.73 8.23 -8.92
CA ARG A 248 -32.51 6.98 -8.86
C ARG A 248 -32.80 6.50 -7.43
N SER A 249 -32.09 7.05 -6.46
CA SER A 249 -32.23 6.68 -5.04
C SER A 249 -33.37 7.47 -4.38
N ALA A 250 -33.89 6.97 -3.26
CA ALA A 250 -34.94 7.69 -2.53
C ALA A 250 -34.40 9.07 -2.07
N PRO A 251 -35.22 10.14 -2.11
CA PRO A 251 -34.80 11.46 -1.72
C PRO A 251 -34.15 11.48 -0.32
N GLY A 252 -32.94 12.02 -0.21
CA GLY A 252 -32.18 12.11 1.03
C GLY A 252 -31.50 10.83 1.51
N SER A 253 -31.66 9.70 0.81
CA SER A 253 -30.98 8.45 1.16
C SER A 253 -29.49 8.45 0.81
N VAL A 254 -29.06 9.30 -0.12
CA VAL A 254 -27.65 9.48 -0.49
C VAL A 254 -27.25 10.95 -0.26
N ARG A 255 -26.15 11.16 0.40
CA ARG A 255 -25.63 12.51 0.70
C ARG A 255 -24.15 12.60 0.36
N MET A 256 -23.76 13.59 -0.43
CA MET A 256 -22.37 13.97 -0.66
C MET A 256 -21.96 15.05 0.35
N VAL A 257 -20.78 14.87 0.98
CA VAL A 257 -20.26 15.83 1.99
C VAL A 257 -18.98 16.52 1.54
N GLY A 258 -18.50 16.20 0.33
CA GLY A 258 -17.26 16.76 -0.20
C GLY A 258 -16.01 16.20 0.48
N GLU A 259 -14.90 16.90 0.29
CA GLU A 259 -13.61 16.54 0.87
C GLU A 259 -13.56 16.90 2.36
N LEU A 260 -13.05 15.98 3.16
CA LEU A 260 -12.91 16.14 4.60
C LEU A 260 -11.44 15.95 5.00
N GLY A 261 -10.96 16.76 5.95
CA GLY A 261 -9.67 16.48 6.60
C GLY A 261 -9.73 15.19 7.42
N HIS A 262 -8.59 14.52 7.61
CA HIS A 262 -8.47 13.18 8.23
C HIS A 262 -9.27 13.02 9.53
N ARG A 263 -9.20 14.00 10.45
CA ARG A 263 -9.92 13.94 11.73
C ARG A 263 -11.45 13.92 11.55
N ALA A 264 -11.96 14.75 10.64
CA ALA A 264 -13.38 14.79 10.35
C ALA A 264 -13.85 13.54 9.62
N LEU A 265 -13.02 13.04 8.69
CA LEU A 265 -13.27 11.80 7.95
C LEU A 265 -13.30 10.60 8.90
N ALA A 266 -12.30 10.44 9.78
CA ALA A 266 -12.27 9.39 10.80
C ALA A 266 -13.51 9.42 11.69
N GLY A 267 -13.96 10.62 12.08
CA GLY A 267 -15.20 10.80 12.83
C GLY A 267 -16.45 10.41 12.05
N LEU A 268 -16.49 10.65 10.72
CA LEU A 268 -17.58 10.19 9.86
C LEU A 268 -17.58 8.67 9.74
N VAL A 269 -16.42 8.09 9.42
CA VAL A 269 -16.24 6.62 9.25
C VAL A 269 -16.57 5.88 10.55
N GLY A 270 -16.09 6.36 11.70
CA GLY A 270 -16.36 5.73 12.99
C GLY A 270 -17.85 5.72 13.39
N ARG A 271 -18.65 6.65 12.87
CA ARG A 271 -20.13 6.67 13.06
C ARG A 271 -20.88 5.81 12.05
N ALA A 272 -20.25 5.41 10.96
CA ALA A 272 -20.91 4.62 9.94
C ALA A 272 -21.20 3.18 10.43
N ALA A 273 -22.31 2.61 9.96
CA ALA A 273 -22.64 1.21 10.22
C ALA A 273 -21.70 0.26 9.45
N VAL A 274 -21.33 0.65 8.23
CA VAL A 274 -20.48 -0.12 7.31
C VAL A 274 -19.78 0.83 6.34
N CYS A 275 -18.59 0.44 5.86
CA CYS A 275 -17.89 1.12 4.78
C CYS A 275 -18.02 0.30 3.48
N LEU A 276 -18.44 0.97 2.40
CA LEU A 276 -18.47 0.39 1.06
C LEU A 276 -17.16 0.70 0.31
N VAL A 277 -16.57 -0.30 -0.35
CA VAL A 277 -15.37 -0.14 -1.18
C VAL A 277 -15.60 -0.87 -2.51
N THR A 278 -15.74 -0.10 -3.60
CA THR A 278 -16.31 -0.56 -4.86
C THR A 278 -15.42 -0.30 -6.09
N PRO A 279 -14.13 -0.68 -6.08
CA PRO A 279 -13.24 -0.34 -7.19
C PRO A 279 -13.63 -1.11 -8.48
N GLU A 280 -13.44 -0.44 -9.64
CA GLU A 280 -13.47 -1.05 -10.96
C GLU A 280 -12.07 -1.38 -11.51
N TRP A 281 -11.02 -1.05 -10.76
CA TRP A 281 -9.63 -1.44 -11.05
C TRP A 281 -9.09 -2.38 -9.97
N ASP A 282 -7.99 -3.05 -10.25
CA ASP A 282 -7.35 -3.93 -9.28
C ASP A 282 -6.58 -3.11 -8.24
N GLU A 283 -7.21 -2.90 -7.08
CA GLU A 283 -6.60 -2.15 -5.98
C GLU A 283 -5.31 -2.82 -5.53
N PRO A 284 -4.18 -2.09 -5.46
CA PRO A 284 -2.94 -2.67 -4.95
C PRO A 284 -3.04 -3.14 -3.49
N PHE A 285 -3.82 -2.42 -2.67
CA PHE A 285 -4.01 -2.72 -1.24
C PHE A 285 -5.43 -2.41 -0.76
N GLY A 286 -5.86 -1.13 -0.83
CA GLY A 286 -7.15 -0.70 -0.31
C GLY A 286 -7.05 -0.05 1.07
N LEU A 287 -6.27 1.03 1.21
CA LEU A 287 -6.11 1.79 2.47
C LEU A 287 -7.44 2.19 3.10
N VAL A 288 -8.44 2.54 2.27
CA VAL A 288 -9.81 2.88 2.72
C VAL A 288 -10.42 1.77 3.59
N ALA A 289 -10.23 0.49 3.22
CA ALA A 289 -10.72 -0.63 4.01
C ALA A 289 -9.97 -0.76 5.35
N ALA A 290 -8.65 -0.58 5.35
CA ALA A 290 -7.84 -0.60 6.57
C ALA A 290 -8.19 0.56 7.51
N GLU A 291 -8.41 1.76 6.97
CA GLU A 291 -8.83 2.96 7.72
C GLU A 291 -10.22 2.77 8.35
N ALA A 292 -11.17 2.20 7.60
CA ALA A 292 -12.48 1.88 8.12
C ALA A 292 -12.42 0.83 9.24
N ALA A 293 -11.68 -0.25 9.04
CA ALA A 293 -11.48 -1.29 10.04
C ALA A 293 -10.80 -0.75 11.31
N ALA A 294 -9.85 0.18 11.16
CA ALA A 294 -9.24 0.87 12.29
C ALA A 294 -10.25 1.71 13.09
N CYS A 295 -11.29 2.26 12.46
CA CYS A 295 -12.42 2.87 13.15
C CYS A 295 -13.40 1.86 13.77
N GLY A 296 -13.14 0.56 13.70
CA GLY A 296 -14.07 -0.50 14.07
C GLY A 296 -15.27 -0.57 13.13
N THR A 297 -15.19 0.02 11.95
CA THR A 297 -16.26 0.04 10.97
C THR A 297 -16.06 -1.14 10.00
N PRO A 298 -16.99 -2.12 9.99
CA PRO A 298 -16.91 -3.25 9.08
C PRO A 298 -16.93 -2.81 7.62
N VAL A 299 -16.35 -3.62 6.74
CA VAL A 299 -16.21 -3.30 5.31
C VAL A 299 -17.07 -4.25 4.47
N ALA A 300 -17.81 -3.71 3.50
CA ALA A 300 -18.42 -4.46 2.42
C ALA A 300 -17.74 -4.02 1.10
N ALA A 301 -17.10 -4.95 0.40
CA ALA A 301 -16.24 -4.61 -0.74
C ALA A 301 -16.39 -5.57 -1.91
N PHE A 302 -15.99 -5.12 -3.10
CA PHE A 302 -15.70 -6.05 -4.18
C PHE A 302 -14.35 -6.73 -3.94
N ALA A 303 -14.30 -8.05 -4.14
CA ALA A 303 -13.05 -8.82 -4.09
C ALA A 303 -12.21 -8.52 -5.34
N ARG A 304 -11.37 -7.47 -5.29
CA ARG A 304 -10.62 -7.01 -6.44
C ARG A 304 -9.20 -6.60 -6.06
N GLY A 305 -8.22 -7.18 -6.74
CA GLY A 305 -6.81 -6.94 -6.45
C GLY A 305 -6.42 -7.31 -5.02
N GLY A 306 -5.47 -6.57 -4.45
CA GLY A 306 -5.03 -6.71 -3.06
C GLY A 306 -6.10 -6.39 -2.01
N LEU A 307 -7.20 -5.72 -2.40
CA LEU A 307 -8.32 -5.45 -1.48
C LEU A 307 -8.93 -6.73 -0.91
N ALA A 308 -8.95 -7.83 -1.68
CA ALA A 308 -9.43 -9.13 -1.21
C ALA A 308 -8.55 -9.73 -0.08
N GLU A 309 -7.28 -9.34 0.01
CA GLU A 309 -6.37 -9.75 1.09
C GLU A 309 -6.61 -8.93 2.36
N VAL A 310 -6.91 -7.63 2.20
CA VAL A 310 -7.18 -6.70 3.32
C VAL A 310 -8.53 -6.97 3.95
N VAL A 311 -9.58 -7.18 3.13
CA VAL A 311 -10.94 -7.44 3.64
C VAL A 311 -11.10 -8.92 4.00
N SER A 312 -10.34 -9.36 5.01
CA SER A 312 -10.48 -10.69 5.59
C SER A 312 -11.85 -10.88 6.28
N PRO A 313 -12.29 -12.12 6.56
CA PRO A 313 -13.53 -12.38 7.32
C PRO A 313 -13.59 -11.70 8.69
N ALA A 314 -12.44 -11.33 9.28
CA ALA A 314 -12.37 -10.59 10.54
C ALA A 314 -12.65 -9.09 10.38
N ILE A 315 -12.50 -8.54 9.16
CA ILE A 315 -12.63 -7.10 8.87
C ILE A 315 -13.92 -6.78 8.11
N GLY A 316 -14.38 -7.70 7.25
CA GLY A 316 -15.52 -7.41 6.40
C GLY A 316 -16.08 -8.61 5.64
N ARG A 317 -16.85 -8.28 4.63
CA ARG A 317 -17.42 -9.25 3.68
C ARG A 317 -17.17 -8.77 2.26
N THR A 318 -16.96 -9.71 1.35
CA THR A 318 -16.70 -9.38 -0.05
C THR A 318 -17.73 -10.01 -0.97
N ALA A 319 -18.00 -9.31 -2.08
CA ALA A 319 -18.76 -9.82 -3.22
C ALA A 319 -17.84 -9.90 -4.45
N ALA A 320 -18.24 -10.65 -5.47
CA ALA A 320 -17.52 -10.68 -6.74
C ALA A 320 -17.44 -9.28 -7.37
N ALA A 321 -16.37 -8.99 -8.10
CA ALA A 321 -16.18 -7.71 -8.77
C ALA A 321 -17.38 -7.38 -9.68
N GLY A 322 -18.01 -6.21 -9.48
CA GLY A 322 -19.18 -5.77 -10.23
C GLY A 322 -20.53 -6.41 -9.84
N ASP A 323 -20.54 -7.40 -8.94
CA ASP A 323 -21.79 -8.00 -8.44
C ASP A 323 -22.46 -7.10 -7.38
N VAL A 324 -23.25 -6.14 -7.88
CA VAL A 324 -23.95 -5.17 -7.05
C VAL A 324 -25.01 -5.82 -6.15
N GLU A 325 -25.67 -6.90 -6.61
CA GLU A 325 -26.65 -7.66 -5.82
C GLU A 325 -25.94 -8.43 -4.70
N GLY A 326 -24.82 -9.07 -5.01
CA GLY A 326 -23.96 -9.71 -4.03
C GLY A 326 -23.45 -8.70 -2.99
N LEU A 327 -23.00 -7.51 -3.45
CA LEU A 327 -22.54 -6.45 -2.54
C LEU A 327 -23.66 -5.96 -1.61
N ALA A 328 -24.87 -5.78 -2.12
CA ALA A 328 -26.04 -5.40 -1.31
C ALA A 328 -26.35 -6.45 -0.22
N ARG A 329 -26.16 -7.73 -0.51
CA ARG A 329 -26.36 -8.83 0.44
C ARG A 329 -25.27 -8.83 1.51
N VAL A 330 -23.98 -8.80 1.12
CA VAL A 330 -22.87 -8.82 2.07
C VAL A 330 -22.74 -7.52 2.88
N LEU A 331 -23.35 -6.43 2.42
CA LEU A 331 -23.44 -5.17 3.17
C LEU A 331 -24.18 -5.40 4.50
N HIS A 332 -25.33 -6.10 4.48
CA HIS A 332 -26.07 -6.44 5.71
C HIS A 332 -25.27 -7.38 6.61
N GLU A 333 -24.63 -8.41 6.04
CA GLU A 333 -23.78 -9.33 6.79
C GLU A 333 -22.61 -8.59 7.48
N ALA A 334 -22.04 -7.58 6.81
CA ALA A 334 -20.97 -6.75 7.39
C ALA A 334 -21.50 -5.86 8.52
N MET A 335 -22.72 -5.31 8.40
CA MET A 335 -23.32 -4.47 9.45
C MET A 335 -23.54 -5.22 10.77
N ASP A 336 -23.70 -6.55 10.72
CA ASP A 336 -23.90 -7.41 11.89
C ASP A 336 -22.59 -7.81 12.59
N MET A 337 -21.43 -7.42 12.05
CA MET A 337 -20.13 -7.77 12.64
C MET A 337 -19.84 -7.00 13.93
N ASP A 338 -19.14 -7.68 14.87
CA ASP A 338 -18.64 -7.03 16.08
C ASP A 338 -17.54 -6.02 15.76
N ARG A 339 -17.84 -4.75 15.96
CA ARG A 339 -16.95 -3.62 15.71
C ARG A 339 -15.66 -3.67 16.53
N ALA A 340 -15.72 -4.22 17.78
CA ALA A 340 -14.54 -4.37 18.63
C ALA A 340 -13.59 -5.43 18.04
N ALA A 341 -14.13 -6.52 17.54
CA ALA A 341 -13.36 -7.56 16.86
C ALA A 341 -12.73 -7.04 15.54
N VAL A 342 -13.47 -6.26 14.75
CA VAL A 342 -12.96 -5.60 13.53
C VAL A 342 -11.78 -4.68 13.86
N ARG A 343 -11.93 -3.85 14.90
CA ARG A 343 -10.86 -2.97 15.38
C ARG A 343 -9.63 -3.75 15.83
N ALA A 344 -9.81 -4.79 16.63
CA ALA A 344 -8.72 -5.62 17.13
C ALA A 344 -7.94 -6.30 15.98
N ALA A 345 -8.64 -6.74 14.92
CA ALA A 345 -8.01 -7.28 13.73
C ALA A 345 -7.17 -6.21 12.99
N ALA A 346 -7.71 -4.99 12.82
CA ALA A 346 -6.98 -3.90 12.19
C ALA A 346 -5.74 -3.47 13.00
N GLU A 347 -5.82 -3.41 14.32
CA GLU A 347 -4.67 -3.08 15.20
C GLU A 347 -3.56 -4.13 15.09
N ARG A 348 -3.93 -5.40 15.04
CA ARG A 348 -2.98 -6.51 14.95
C ARG A 348 -2.28 -6.56 13.60
N ASP A 349 -3.06 -6.45 12.50
CA ASP A 349 -2.59 -6.82 11.16
C ASP A 349 -2.30 -5.60 10.27
N LEU A 350 -2.98 -4.46 10.48
CA LEU A 350 -2.98 -3.31 9.59
C LEU A 350 -2.53 -2.01 10.29
N SER A 351 -1.92 -2.08 11.47
CA SER A 351 -1.40 -0.88 12.13
C SER A 351 -0.04 -0.46 11.56
N VAL A 352 0.24 0.86 11.59
CA VAL A 352 1.59 1.38 11.29
C VAL A 352 2.65 0.69 12.13
N THR A 353 2.38 0.41 13.40
CA THR A 353 3.32 -0.28 14.30
C THR A 353 3.66 -1.68 13.78
N THR A 354 2.69 -2.42 13.26
CA THR A 354 2.92 -3.75 12.68
C THR A 354 3.71 -3.65 11.37
N MET A 355 3.36 -2.72 10.50
CA MET A 355 4.11 -2.44 9.26
C MET A 355 5.57 -2.07 9.56
N ILE A 356 5.82 -1.18 10.52
CA ILE A 356 7.19 -0.76 10.90
C ILE A 356 8.00 -1.95 11.41
N ARG A 357 7.43 -2.82 12.25
CA ARG A 357 8.13 -4.03 12.73
C ARG A 357 8.57 -4.96 11.60
N HIS A 358 7.75 -5.10 10.55
CA HIS A 358 8.11 -5.89 9.37
C HIS A 358 9.27 -5.23 8.62
N TYR A 359 9.21 -3.91 8.37
CA TYR A 359 10.31 -3.20 7.72
C TYR A 359 11.60 -3.23 8.54
N GLU A 360 11.54 -3.04 9.87
CA GLU A 360 12.73 -3.18 10.75
C GLU A 360 13.37 -4.57 10.63
N ALA A 361 12.56 -5.62 10.58
CA ALA A 361 13.07 -6.99 10.41
C ALA A 361 13.78 -7.17 9.06
N ILE A 362 13.20 -6.63 7.99
CA ILE A 362 13.82 -6.62 6.66
C ILE A 362 15.15 -5.85 6.69
N TYR A 363 15.16 -4.63 7.22
CA TYR A 363 16.37 -3.79 7.26
C TYR A 363 17.51 -4.49 7.99
N ARG A 364 17.27 -5.04 9.19
CA ARG A 364 18.28 -5.73 10.00
C ARG A 364 18.82 -6.97 9.30
N ARG A 365 17.95 -7.76 8.68
CA ARG A 365 18.36 -8.92 7.89
C ARG A 365 19.27 -8.51 6.73
N LEU A 366 18.95 -7.46 6.00
CA LEU A 366 19.75 -6.97 4.87
C LEU A 366 21.11 -6.39 5.31
N LEU A 367 21.18 -5.83 6.53
CA LEU A 367 22.42 -5.32 7.13
C LEU A 367 23.26 -6.41 7.81
N GLY A 368 22.82 -7.68 7.78
CA GLY A 368 23.53 -8.78 8.41
C GLY A 368 23.35 -8.85 9.94
N GLU A 369 22.44 -8.06 10.51
CA GLU A 369 22.04 -8.13 11.90
C GLU A 369 20.97 -9.23 12.09
N GLY A 370 21.25 -10.48 11.65
CA GLY A 370 20.37 -11.61 11.85
C GLY A 370 20.45 -12.12 13.29
N ASP A 371 19.34 -12.65 13.81
CA ASP A 371 19.21 -13.22 15.16
C ASP A 371 20.45 -14.01 15.58
N GLY A 372 21.19 -13.48 16.55
CA GLY A 372 22.27 -14.16 17.24
C GLY A 372 21.71 -15.25 18.19
N GLY A 373 20.96 -16.21 17.62
CA GLY A 373 20.38 -17.37 18.28
C GLY A 373 20.79 -18.65 17.56
N GLY A 374 22.07 -18.79 17.22
CA GLY A 374 22.63 -20.05 16.76
C GLY A 374 23.36 -20.72 17.92
N GLU A 375 22.69 -21.64 18.59
CA GLU A 375 23.35 -22.61 19.47
C GLU A 375 24.48 -23.28 18.70
N GLY A 376 25.71 -23.11 19.20
CA GLY A 376 26.86 -23.86 18.73
C GLY A 376 26.61 -25.36 18.92
N CYS A 377 26.39 -26.06 17.83
CA CYS A 377 26.57 -27.50 17.82
C CYS A 377 28.07 -27.77 18.01
N GLY A 378 28.43 -28.18 19.22
CA GLY A 378 29.76 -28.70 19.53
C GLY A 378 30.04 -29.92 18.66
N ASP A 379 31.20 -29.95 18.08
CA ASP A 379 31.81 -31.13 17.49
C ASP A 379 31.90 -32.23 18.56
N GLY A 380 31.01 -33.20 18.47
CA GLY A 380 31.05 -34.47 19.19
C GLY A 380 31.36 -35.56 18.19
N ASP A 381 32.65 -35.90 18.12
CA ASP A 381 33.15 -37.09 17.50
C ASP A 381 32.55 -38.34 18.18
N GLY A 382 31.91 -39.22 17.44
CA GLY A 382 31.31 -40.45 17.96
C GLY A 382 30.85 -41.36 16.85
N GLY A 383 31.78 -42.18 16.35
CA GLY A 383 31.50 -43.24 15.38
C GLY A 383 30.49 -44.26 15.93
N GLY A 384 29.63 -44.75 15.07
CA GLY A 384 28.67 -45.82 15.33
C GLY A 384 28.01 -46.29 14.05
N ASP A 385 28.62 -47.26 13.47
CA ASP A 385 28.14 -48.13 12.39
C ASP A 385 26.87 -48.86 12.78
N TYR A 386 25.81 -48.84 11.98
CA TYR A 386 24.82 -49.90 11.83
C TYR A 386 24.00 -49.72 10.55
N GLY A 387 24.13 -50.75 9.67
CA GLY A 387 23.42 -50.90 8.43
C GLY A 387 21.94 -51.32 8.59
N GLY A 388 21.25 -51.32 7.48
CA GLY A 388 20.04 -52.12 7.29
C GLY A 388 18.90 -51.46 6.55
N ASP A 389 18.83 -51.75 5.28
CA ASP A 389 17.66 -52.08 4.43
C ASP A 389 16.30 -51.32 4.59
N GLY A 390 15.78 -50.96 3.45
CA GLY A 390 14.35 -51.07 3.23
C GLY A 390 13.73 -50.00 2.31
N ASP A 391 13.75 -50.30 1.01
CA ASP A 391 12.83 -49.85 -0.02
C ASP A 391 11.43 -49.41 0.48
N VAL A 392 10.94 -48.26 0.01
CA VAL A 392 9.60 -48.09 -0.54
C VAL A 392 9.57 -46.83 -1.43
N LEU A 393 9.87 -47.00 -2.70
CA LEU A 393 9.34 -46.16 -3.79
C LEU A 393 8.13 -46.91 -4.36
N HIS A 394 6.94 -46.32 -4.31
CA HIS A 394 5.95 -46.42 -5.42
C HIS A 394 4.73 -45.50 -5.22
N ASP A 395 4.34 -44.95 -6.36
CA ASP A 395 3.03 -44.47 -6.76
C ASP A 395 2.52 -43.10 -6.19
N LEU A 396 2.53 -42.17 -7.10
CA LEU A 396 1.39 -41.36 -7.53
C LEU A 396 1.73 -40.59 -8.82
N ARG A 397 1.71 -41.31 -9.94
CA ARG A 397 1.39 -40.72 -11.26
C ARG A 397 0.06 -41.33 -11.68
N GLU A 398 -0.81 -40.47 -12.16
CA GLU A 398 -2.00 -40.66 -13.00
C GLU A 398 -3.27 -40.12 -12.36
N SER A 399 -3.63 -38.91 -12.79
CA SER A 399 -5.01 -38.55 -13.24
C SER A 399 -4.99 -37.20 -13.93
N GLN A 400 -4.51 -37.18 -15.18
CA GLN A 400 -4.98 -36.21 -16.18
C GLN A 400 -5.89 -36.98 -17.13
N GLY A 401 -7.11 -36.48 -17.35
CA GLY A 401 -7.93 -36.91 -18.47
C GLY A 401 -9.41 -36.72 -18.28
N ALA A 402 -9.97 -35.82 -19.10
CA ALA A 402 -11.35 -35.78 -19.60
C ALA A 402 -12.44 -35.12 -18.72
N ARG A 403 -12.81 -33.89 -18.88
CA ARG A 403 -13.84 -33.34 -19.81
C ARG A 403 -13.91 -31.83 -19.70
#